data_4ec4db46ee0afa73ed240c1638d7db09
#
_entry.id   4ec4db46ee0afa73ed240c1638d7db09
#
_cell.length_a   1.000
_cell.length_b   1.000
_cell.length_c   1.000
_cell.angle_alpha   90.00
_cell.angle_beta   90.00
_cell.angle_gamma   90.00
#
_symmetry.space_group_name_H-M   'P 1'
#
loop_
_entity.id
_entity.type
_entity.pdbx_description
1 polymer ?
#
loop_
_entity_poly.entity_id
_entity_poly.type
_entity_poly.pdbx_seq_one_letter_code
_entity_poly.pdbx_strand_id
1 'polypeptide(L)'
;MQSIGGAAKLLEHDDIVTSLVVDPVMGFQRRKLSSESFPAPPIHEKTNLVDIVKSIRKGEDVARALDELLSCEFTKTFTAHMDEAGLREHLKKYLIGFTDEGGFKIASETRYSMEGFQGAKVLSTKRSDRGNKIKNLVGSSRVITDDFEKQLGVQKVDTSCIIESSRTKSAMVVIGPISFVNHDCSPNCRFVVLPNNLVGLHAIKAIQAGDELTISYGENYFGRENKSCECATCQDGKKGAFKKRGRGERRDRD
;
A
#
# COMPACT_ATOMS: atom_id res chain seq x y z
N MET A 1 9.23 3.30 -25.87
CA MET A 1 8.06 4.01 -25.34
C MET A 1 7.24 3.01 -24.53
N GLN A 2 7.52 2.85 -23.23
CA GLN A 2 6.65 2.09 -22.32
C GLN A 2 5.50 3.01 -21.97
N SER A 3 4.31 2.60 -22.38
CA SER A 3 3.13 3.42 -22.50
C SER A 3 2.56 3.89 -21.15
N ILE A 4 2.14 5.15 -21.10
CA ILE A 4 1.25 5.76 -20.09
C ILE A 4 0.09 4.79 -19.70
N GLY A 5 -0.44 4.02 -20.68
CA GLY A 5 -1.47 3.00 -20.44
C GLY A 5 -1.08 1.85 -19.50
N GLY A 6 0.21 1.56 -19.33
CA GLY A 6 0.63 0.47 -18.44
C GLY A 6 0.58 0.83 -16.96
N ALA A 7 0.90 2.08 -16.59
CA ALA A 7 0.79 2.55 -15.21
C ALA A 7 -0.67 2.76 -14.81
N ALA A 8 -1.49 3.39 -15.67
CA ALA A 8 -2.91 3.60 -15.42
C ALA A 8 -3.66 2.28 -15.17
N LYS A 9 -3.45 1.26 -16.01
CA LYS A 9 -4.02 -0.08 -15.80
C LYS A 9 -3.60 -0.71 -14.47
N LEU A 10 -2.35 -0.48 -14.07
CA LEU A 10 -1.83 -1.02 -12.82
C LEU A 10 -2.53 -0.39 -11.61
N LEU A 11 -2.79 0.92 -11.63
CA LEU A 11 -3.55 1.63 -10.60
C LEU A 11 -4.99 1.13 -10.52
N GLU A 12 -5.63 0.94 -11.67
CA GLU A 12 -6.99 0.42 -11.76
C GLU A 12 -7.11 -1.01 -11.23
N HIS A 13 -6.13 -1.89 -11.55
CA HIS A 13 -6.04 -3.23 -10.95
C HIS A 13 -5.95 -3.16 -9.42
N ASP A 14 -5.14 -2.24 -8.88
CA ASP A 14 -4.99 -2.10 -7.42
C ASP A 14 -6.28 -1.59 -6.77
N ASP A 15 -6.99 -0.67 -7.42
CA ASP A 15 -8.28 -0.17 -6.92
C ASP A 15 -9.36 -1.25 -6.88
N ILE A 16 -9.43 -2.11 -7.91
CA ILE A 16 -10.34 -3.25 -7.93
C ILE A 16 -9.98 -4.21 -6.79
N VAL A 17 -8.72 -4.64 -6.73
CA VAL A 17 -8.28 -5.63 -5.73
C VAL A 17 -8.48 -5.12 -4.32
N THR A 18 -8.14 -3.86 -4.04
CA THR A 18 -8.35 -3.30 -2.70
C THR A 18 -9.83 -3.15 -2.35
N SER A 19 -10.69 -2.87 -3.32
CA SER A 19 -12.15 -2.86 -3.12
C SER A 19 -12.72 -4.25 -2.82
N LEU A 20 -12.09 -5.31 -3.35
CA LEU A 20 -12.52 -6.69 -3.11
C LEU A 20 -12.03 -7.24 -1.76
N VAL A 21 -10.77 -6.97 -1.39
CA VAL A 21 -10.11 -7.72 -0.30
C VAL A 21 -9.60 -6.87 0.86
N VAL A 22 -9.38 -5.57 0.67
CA VAL A 22 -8.87 -4.69 1.74
C VAL A 22 -10.00 -3.91 2.38
N ASP A 23 -10.72 -3.12 1.60
CA ASP A 23 -11.77 -2.24 2.10
C ASP A 23 -12.88 -3.00 2.86
N PRO A 24 -13.40 -4.15 2.35
CA PRO A 24 -14.41 -4.90 3.10
C PRO A 24 -13.90 -5.45 4.43
N VAL A 25 -12.66 -5.94 4.47
CA VAL A 25 -12.05 -6.49 5.69
C VAL A 25 -11.72 -5.39 6.70
N MET A 26 -11.29 -4.21 6.23
CA MET A 26 -11.00 -3.04 7.08
C MET A 26 -12.26 -2.33 7.58
N GLY A 27 -13.40 -2.49 6.87
CA GLY A 27 -14.65 -1.83 7.20
C GLY A 27 -14.75 -0.36 6.76
N PHE A 28 -13.79 0.12 5.96
CA PHE A 28 -13.81 1.45 5.36
C PHE A 28 -13.22 1.43 3.94
N GLN A 29 -13.62 2.39 3.12
CA GLN A 29 -13.09 2.55 1.78
C GLN A 29 -11.84 3.44 1.85
N ARG A 30 -10.69 2.90 1.42
CA ARG A 30 -9.47 3.68 1.27
C ARG A 30 -9.55 4.61 0.05
N ARG A 31 -8.74 5.64 0.04
CA ARG A 31 -8.55 6.48 -1.14
C ARG A 31 -8.09 5.64 -2.33
N LYS A 32 -8.65 5.92 -3.51
CA LYS A 32 -8.35 5.19 -4.74
C LYS A 32 -7.27 5.90 -5.55
N LEU A 33 -6.53 5.11 -6.32
CA LEU A 33 -5.35 5.54 -7.05
C LEU A 33 -5.65 5.96 -8.48
N SER A 34 -6.68 5.39 -9.10
CA SER A 34 -7.03 5.66 -10.49
C SER A 34 -8.12 6.74 -10.63
N SER A 35 -9.03 6.87 -9.66
CA SER A 35 -10.11 7.85 -9.68
C SER A 35 -10.71 8.07 -8.29
N GLU A 36 -10.98 9.34 -7.92
CA GLU A 36 -11.72 9.67 -6.68
C GLU A 36 -13.12 9.06 -6.64
N SER A 37 -13.74 8.86 -7.80
CA SER A 37 -15.08 8.28 -7.95
C SER A 37 -15.07 6.78 -8.25
N PHE A 38 -13.96 6.08 -7.95
CA PHE A 38 -13.89 4.64 -8.17
C PHE A 38 -15.01 3.93 -7.38
N PRO A 39 -15.82 3.06 -8.02
CA PRO A 39 -16.98 2.47 -7.37
C PRO A 39 -16.58 1.48 -6.26
N ALA A 40 -17.46 1.35 -5.27
CA ALA A 40 -17.35 0.31 -4.25
C ALA A 40 -18.21 -0.89 -4.62
N PRO A 41 -17.88 -2.11 -4.18
CA PRO A 41 -18.74 -3.27 -4.32
C PRO A 41 -20.13 -3.01 -3.71
N PRO A 42 -21.20 -3.55 -4.31
CA PRO A 42 -22.55 -3.47 -3.75
C PRO A 42 -22.62 -4.00 -2.31
N ILE A 43 -23.50 -3.42 -1.50
CA ILE A 43 -23.61 -3.78 -0.06
C ILE A 43 -23.87 -5.27 0.13
N HIS A 44 -24.69 -5.88 -0.72
CA HIS A 44 -25.03 -7.31 -0.65
C HIS A 44 -23.84 -8.23 -0.96
N GLU A 45 -22.85 -7.76 -1.74
CA GLU A 45 -21.63 -8.52 -2.00
C GLU A 45 -20.60 -8.40 -0.87
N LYS A 46 -20.56 -7.28 -0.15
CA LYS A 46 -19.49 -7.00 0.84
C LYS A 46 -19.35 -8.08 1.91
N THR A 47 -20.46 -8.61 2.43
CA THR A 47 -20.41 -9.68 3.44
C THR A 47 -19.79 -10.93 2.87
N ASN A 48 -20.21 -11.34 1.66
CA ASN A 48 -19.63 -12.49 0.97
C ASN A 48 -18.13 -12.32 0.69
N LEU A 49 -17.70 -11.14 0.24
CA LEU A 49 -16.28 -10.83 0.02
C LEU A 49 -15.45 -11.00 1.31
N VAL A 50 -15.97 -10.50 2.44
CA VAL A 50 -15.33 -10.67 3.76
C VAL A 50 -15.22 -12.14 4.14
N ASP A 51 -16.27 -12.93 3.93
CA ASP A 51 -16.29 -14.34 4.28
C ASP A 51 -15.31 -15.14 3.42
N ILE A 52 -15.27 -14.88 2.11
CA ILE A 52 -14.28 -15.48 1.20
C ILE A 52 -12.86 -15.19 1.70
N VAL A 53 -12.52 -13.93 1.95
CA VAL A 53 -11.17 -13.54 2.37
C VAL A 53 -10.82 -14.12 3.75
N LYS A 54 -11.74 -14.10 4.71
CA LYS A 54 -11.52 -14.64 6.06
C LYS A 54 -11.42 -16.16 6.10
N SER A 55 -11.93 -16.87 5.09
CA SER A 55 -11.80 -18.31 4.98
C SER A 55 -10.42 -18.80 4.57
N ILE A 56 -9.59 -17.90 4.01
CA ILE A 56 -8.26 -18.24 3.48
C ILE A 56 -7.31 -18.57 4.63
N ARG A 57 -6.69 -19.76 4.58
CA ARG A 57 -5.66 -20.20 5.53
C ARG A 57 -4.45 -20.82 4.83
N LYS A 58 -4.65 -21.46 3.69
CA LYS A 58 -3.64 -22.22 2.94
C LYS A 58 -3.65 -21.84 1.46
N GLY A 59 -2.64 -22.27 0.72
CA GLY A 59 -2.50 -21.98 -0.70
C GLY A 59 -3.67 -22.49 -1.58
N GLU A 60 -4.29 -23.62 -1.23
CA GLU A 60 -5.48 -24.16 -1.90
C GLU A 60 -6.69 -23.22 -1.74
N ASP A 61 -6.86 -22.64 -0.55
CA ASP A 61 -7.90 -21.66 -0.31
C ASP A 61 -7.67 -20.38 -1.14
N VAL A 62 -6.42 -20.00 -1.39
CA VAL A 62 -6.09 -18.87 -2.28
C VAL A 62 -6.59 -19.10 -3.69
N ALA A 63 -6.40 -20.30 -4.25
CA ALA A 63 -6.88 -20.63 -5.61
C ALA A 63 -8.39 -20.54 -5.72
N ARG A 64 -9.12 -21.09 -4.75
CA ARG A 64 -10.58 -21.03 -4.67
C ARG A 64 -11.06 -19.59 -4.52
N ALA A 65 -10.47 -18.82 -3.60
CA ALA A 65 -10.84 -17.43 -3.38
C ALA A 65 -10.58 -16.54 -4.61
N LEU A 66 -9.50 -16.80 -5.37
CA LEU A 66 -9.25 -16.12 -6.64
C LEU A 66 -10.41 -16.31 -7.62
N ASP A 67 -10.87 -17.55 -7.80
CA ASP A 67 -11.96 -17.87 -8.73
C ASP A 67 -13.29 -17.25 -8.27
N GLU A 68 -13.61 -17.34 -6.98
CA GLU A 68 -14.80 -16.74 -6.40
C GLU A 68 -14.81 -15.20 -6.54
N LEU A 69 -13.69 -14.53 -6.19
CA LEU A 69 -13.56 -13.07 -6.26
C LEU A 69 -13.57 -12.54 -7.70
N LEU A 70 -12.96 -13.26 -8.65
CA LEU A 70 -12.99 -12.89 -10.06
C LEU A 70 -14.36 -13.12 -10.70
N SER A 71 -15.16 -14.03 -10.16
CA SER A 71 -16.52 -14.33 -10.65
C SER A 71 -17.62 -13.44 -10.06
N CYS A 72 -17.34 -12.61 -9.05
CA CYS A 72 -18.33 -11.72 -8.45
C CYS A 72 -18.81 -10.64 -9.43
N GLU A 73 -20.03 -10.13 -9.23
CA GLU A 73 -20.67 -9.17 -10.12
C GLU A 73 -19.83 -7.89 -10.25
N PHE A 74 -19.34 -7.38 -9.13
CA PHE A 74 -18.48 -6.20 -9.13
C PHE A 74 -17.25 -6.37 -10.02
N THR A 75 -16.52 -7.49 -9.92
CA THR A 75 -15.34 -7.74 -10.75
C THR A 75 -15.69 -7.83 -12.22
N LYS A 76 -16.79 -8.51 -12.57
CA LYS A 76 -17.23 -8.66 -13.96
C LYS A 76 -17.52 -7.33 -14.66
N THR A 77 -17.88 -6.28 -13.94
CA THR A 77 -18.11 -4.95 -14.53
C THR A 77 -16.82 -4.36 -15.12
N PHE A 78 -15.65 -4.78 -14.64
CA PHE A 78 -14.34 -4.28 -15.09
C PHE A 78 -13.62 -5.23 -16.03
N THR A 79 -13.81 -6.56 -15.91
CA THR A 79 -13.03 -7.56 -16.67
C THR A 79 -13.31 -7.52 -18.18
N ALA A 80 -14.43 -6.95 -18.63
CA ALA A 80 -14.71 -6.79 -20.06
C ALA A 80 -13.66 -5.96 -20.81
N HIS A 81 -12.86 -5.16 -20.11
CA HIS A 81 -11.89 -4.22 -20.68
C HIS A 81 -10.48 -4.39 -20.10
N MET A 82 -10.26 -5.40 -19.25
CA MET A 82 -9.01 -5.57 -18.49
C MET A 82 -8.26 -6.86 -18.85
N ASP A 83 -6.97 -6.84 -18.57
CA ASP A 83 -6.15 -8.05 -18.54
C ASP A 83 -6.48 -8.89 -17.29
N GLU A 84 -7.35 -9.89 -17.45
CA GLU A 84 -7.77 -10.77 -16.35
C GLU A 84 -6.57 -11.51 -15.75
N ALA A 85 -5.59 -11.93 -16.55
CA ALA A 85 -4.40 -12.61 -16.06
C ALA A 85 -3.57 -11.70 -15.15
N GLY A 86 -3.38 -10.44 -15.54
CA GLY A 86 -2.72 -9.43 -14.71
C GLY A 86 -3.48 -9.11 -13.43
N LEU A 87 -4.81 -9.02 -13.49
CA LEU A 87 -5.65 -8.81 -12.31
C LEU A 87 -5.55 -10.01 -11.36
N ARG A 88 -5.61 -11.24 -11.87
CA ARG A 88 -5.45 -12.48 -11.09
C ARG A 88 -4.11 -12.52 -10.36
N GLU A 89 -3.02 -12.24 -11.04
CA GLU A 89 -1.68 -12.19 -10.44
C GLU A 89 -1.56 -11.07 -9.40
N HIS A 90 -2.23 -9.95 -9.62
CA HIS A 90 -2.24 -8.85 -8.66
C HIS A 90 -3.04 -9.19 -7.41
N LEU A 91 -4.23 -9.74 -7.56
CA LEU A 91 -5.10 -10.21 -6.48
C LEU A 91 -4.40 -11.26 -5.60
N LYS A 92 -3.68 -12.21 -6.22
CA LYS A 92 -2.93 -13.25 -5.52
C LYS A 92 -1.91 -12.67 -4.54
N LYS A 93 -1.26 -11.55 -4.85
CA LYS A 93 -0.30 -10.89 -3.94
C LYS A 93 -0.95 -10.43 -2.64
N TYR A 94 -2.20 -10.00 -2.71
CA TYR A 94 -2.97 -9.63 -1.52
C TYR A 94 -3.47 -10.83 -0.73
N LEU A 95 -4.03 -11.82 -1.43
CA LEU A 95 -4.63 -12.99 -0.78
C LEU A 95 -3.62 -13.82 0.02
N ILE A 96 -2.36 -13.87 -0.43
CA ILE A 96 -1.32 -14.59 0.32
C ILE A 96 -1.08 -14.01 1.72
N GLY A 97 -1.37 -12.74 1.94
CA GLY A 97 -1.32 -12.10 3.26
C GLY A 97 -2.36 -12.60 4.25
N PHE A 98 -3.38 -13.32 3.78
CA PHE A 98 -4.40 -13.95 4.62
C PHE A 98 -4.13 -15.42 4.92
N THR A 99 -3.05 -15.98 4.35
CA THR A 99 -2.61 -17.36 4.65
C THR A 99 -1.69 -17.41 5.86
N ASP A 100 -1.58 -18.58 6.47
CA ASP A 100 -0.65 -18.83 7.57
C ASP A 100 0.82 -18.68 7.13
N GLU A 101 1.12 -18.91 5.84
CA GLU A 101 2.45 -18.77 5.25
C GLU A 101 2.78 -17.34 4.83
N GLY A 102 1.81 -16.45 4.75
CA GLY A 102 1.94 -15.08 4.18
C GLY A 102 3.09 -14.26 4.76
N GLY A 103 3.29 -14.36 6.06
CA GLY A 103 4.38 -13.66 6.76
C GLY A 103 4.07 -12.19 7.06
N PHE A 104 2.95 -11.67 6.61
CA PHE A 104 2.47 -10.31 6.88
C PHE A 104 0.94 -10.28 6.96
N LYS A 105 0.41 -9.20 7.51
CA LYS A 105 -1.03 -8.86 7.44
C LYS A 105 -1.22 -7.36 7.30
N ILE A 106 -2.27 -6.97 6.59
CA ILE A 106 -2.70 -5.56 6.51
C ILE A 106 -3.66 -5.29 7.67
N ALA A 107 -3.47 -4.17 8.35
CA ALA A 107 -4.29 -3.73 9.47
C ALA A 107 -4.64 -2.24 9.33
N SER A 108 -5.72 -1.80 9.98
CA SER A 108 -6.08 -0.38 10.00
C SER A 108 -5.03 0.45 10.75
N GLU A 109 -4.86 1.70 10.31
CA GLU A 109 -3.95 2.68 10.93
C GLU A 109 -4.71 3.99 11.17
N THR A 110 -4.47 4.58 12.34
CA THR A 110 -5.06 5.86 12.73
C THR A 110 -4.02 6.91 13.11
N ARG A 111 -2.73 6.59 13.01
CA ARG A 111 -1.62 7.44 13.46
C ARG A 111 -1.52 8.73 12.66
N TYR A 112 -1.69 8.67 11.36
CA TYR A 112 -1.53 9.80 10.44
C TYR A 112 -2.81 10.62 10.34
N SER A 113 -3.21 11.21 11.49
CA SER A 113 -4.47 11.95 11.63
C SER A 113 -4.55 13.22 10.77
N MET A 114 -3.38 13.81 10.44
CA MET A 114 -3.30 15.00 9.57
C MET A 114 -3.69 14.73 8.12
N GLU A 115 -3.68 13.48 7.69
CA GLU A 115 -4.12 13.11 6.33
C GLU A 115 -5.66 13.12 6.17
N GLY A 116 -6.41 13.19 7.27
CA GLY A 116 -7.87 13.35 7.26
C GLY A 116 -8.66 12.12 6.82
N PHE A 117 -8.01 10.95 6.67
CA PHE A 117 -8.65 9.67 6.32
C PHE A 117 -8.04 8.51 7.09
N GLN A 118 -8.77 7.40 7.14
CA GLN A 118 -8.25 6.16 7.72
C GLN A 118 -7.22 5.53 6.80
N GLY A 119 -6.03 5.25 7.36
CA GLY A 119 -4.95 4.57 6.68
C GLY A 119 -4.92 3.07 6.96
N ALA A 120 -3.95 2.41 6.33
CA ALA A 120 -3.61 1.02 6.61
C ALA A 120 -2.11 0.89 6.85
N LYS A 121 -1.72 -0.20 7.53
CA LYS A 121 -0.33 -0.55 7.82
C LYS A 121 -0.09 -2.03 7.59
N VAL A 122 1.16 -2.40 7.47
CA VAL A 122 1.57 -3.81 7.37
C VAL A 122 2.25 -4.24 8.66
N LEU A 123 1.75 -5.34 9.22
CA LEU A 123 2.35 -5.98 10.39
C LEU A 123 3.03 -7.27 9.96
N SER A 124 4.21 -7.57 10.53
CA SER A 124 4.81 -8.88 10.39
C SER A 124 4.02 -9.93 11.18
N THR A 125 3.78 -11.10 10.60
CA THR A 125 3.20 -12.24 11.33
C THR A 125 4.27 -13.23 11.80
N LYS A 126 5.53 -13.03 11.41
CA LYS A 126 6.66 -13.91 11.72
C LYS A 126 7.89 -13.10 12.12
N ARG A 127 8.76 -13.69 12.94
CA ARG A 127 10.07 -13.12 13.22
C ARG A 127 10.92 -13.08 11.93
N SER A 128 11.66 -11.99 11.75
CA SER A 128 12.64 -11.83 10.68
C SER A 128 13.92 -11.18 11.21
N ASP A 129 15.05 -11.81 10.93
CA ASP A 129 16.35 -11.25 11.34
C ASP A 129 16.85 -10.23 10.30
N ARG A 130 17.75 -9.34 10.74
CA ARG A 130 18.41 -8.36 9.88
C ARG A 130 19.04 -9.03 8.66
N GLY A 131 18.81 -8.46 7.48
CA GLY A 131 19.30 -8.97 6.19
C GLY A 131 18.33 -9.92 5.50
N ASN A 132 17.31 -10.43 6.18
CA ASN A 132 16.34 -11.31 5.58
C ASN A 132 15.34 -10.55 4.70
N LYS A 133 14.86 -11.24 3.65
CA LYS A 133 13.71 -10.79 2.85
C LYS A 133 12.42 -11.02 3.64
N ILE A 134 11.52 -10.06 3.62
CA ILE A 134 10.15 -10.27 4.06
C ILE A 134 9.45 -11.06 2.96
N LYS A 135 9.25 -12.35 3.21
CA LYS A 135 8.66 -13.26 2.22
C LYS A 135 7.24 -12.84 1.87
N ASN A 136 6.87 -13.07 0.62
CA ASN A 136 5.53 -12.87 0.06
C ASN A 136 5.02 -11.41 0.05
N LEU A 137 5.64 -10.48 0.78
CA LEU A 137 5.29 -9.06 0.72
C LEU A 137 6.00 -8.41 -0.47
N VAL A 138 5.31 -8.39 -1.59
CA VAL A 138 5.80 -7.85 -2.84
C VAL A 138 4.79 -6.89 -3.46
N GLY A 139 5.30 -5.96 -4.27
CA GLY A 139 4.49 -5.08 -5.11
C GLY A 139 4.94 -5.10 -6.55
N SER A 140 4.10 -4.59 -7.42
CA SER A 140 4.45 -4.28 -8.80
C SER A 140 4.90 -2.83 -8.91
N SER A 141 5.89 -2.55 -9.77
CA SER A 141 6.35 -1.19 -10.01
C SER A 141 6.35 -0.84 -11.49
N ARG A 142 6.15 0.45 -11.78
CA ARG A 142 6.31 1.02 -13.12
C ARG A 142 6.91 2.41 -13.01
N VAL A 143 7.89 2.69 -13.84
CA VAL A 143 8.40 4.06 -14.03
C VAL A 143 7.28 4.87 -14.69
N ILE A 144 7.05 6.07 -14.19
CA ILE A 144 6.07 7.01 -14.71
C ILE A 144 6.77 8.24 -15.29
N THR A 145 6.09 8.92 -16.20
CA THR A 145 6.55 10.21 -16.74
C THR A 145 6.07 11.35 -15.87
N ASP A 146 6.77 12.48 -15.89
CA ASP A 146 6.37 13.71 -15.19
C ASP A 146 4.96 14.16 -15.58
N ASP A 147 4.57 13.97 -16.85
CA ASP A 147 3.22 14.33 -17.31
C ASP A 147 2.16 13.43 -16.70
N PHE A 148 2.43 12.15 -16.52
CA PHE A 148 1.51 11.22 -15.86
C PHE A 148 1.38 11.54 -14.37
N GLU A 149 2.48 11.86 -13.70
CA GLU A 149 2.48 12.28 -12.29
C GLU A 149 1.65 13.56 -12.09
N LYS A 150 1.82 14.56 -12.98
CA LYS A 150 1.01 15.78 -12.96
C LYS A 150 -0.48 15.50 -13.19
N GLN A 151 -0.83 14.57 -14.11
CA GLN A 151 -2.23 14.18 -14.34
C GLN A 151 -2.86 13.58 -13.09
N LEU A 152 -2.14 12.71 -12.37
CA LEU A 152 -2.62 12.15 -11.11
C LEU A 152 -2.87 13.24 -10.05
N GLY A 153 -1.96 14.21 -9.93
CA GLY A 153 -2.11 15.36 -9.03
C GLY A 153 -3.34 16.23 -9.36
N VAL A 154 -3.61 16.47 -10.63
CA VAL A 154 -4.81 17.21 -11.09
C VAL A 154 -6.10 16.46 -10.76
N GLN A 155 -6.09 15.14 -10.87
CA GLN A 155 -7.24 14.28 -10.55
C GLN A 155 -7.45 14.10 -9.04
N LYS A 156 -6.57 14.68 -8.20
CA LYS A 156 -6.62 14.58 -6.72
C LYS A 156 -6.69 13.13 -6.19
N VAL A 157 -6.17 12.19 -6.95
CA VAL A 157 -6.07 10.79 -6.52
C VAL A 157 -4.96 10.61 -5.49
N ASP A 158 -4.94 9.44 -4.84
CA ASP A 158 -3.90 9.11 -3.89
C ASP A 158 -2.56 8.90 -4.61
N THR A 159 -1.57 9.73 -4.29
CA THR A 159 -0.22 9.63 -4.85
C THR A 159 0.80 9.00 -3.89
N SER A 160 0.34 8.48 -2.75
CA SER A 160 1.21 7.86 -1.73
C SER A 160 1.98 6.64 -2.25
N CYS A 161 1.51 6.03 -3.34
CA CYS A 161 2.19 4.93 -4.01
C CYS A 161 3.31 5.37 -4.97
N ILE A 162 3.55 6.69 -5.16
CA ILE A 162 4.61 7.21 -6.01
C ILE A 162 5.88 7.38 -5.17
N ILE A 163 6.95 6.74 -5.59
CA ILE A 163 8.26 6.85 -4.96
C ILE A 163 9.31 7.30 -5.97
N GLU A 164 10.27 8.10 -5.52
CA GLU A 164 11.44 8.44 -6.34
C GLU A 164 12.55 7.41 -6.15
N SER A 165 13.06 6.87 -7.25
CA SER A 165 14.23 6.00 -7.24
C SER A 165 15.48 6.80 -6.92
N SER A 166 16.12 6.54 -5.79
CA SER A 166 17.38 7.20 -5.40
C SER A 166 18.50 7.00 -6.42
N ARG A 167 18.47 5.89 -7.17
CA ARG A 167 19.49 5.54 -8.17
C ARG A 167 19.25 6.19 -9.51
N THR A 168 18.01 6.17 -10.02
CA THR A 168 17.69 6.64 -11.38
C THR A 168 17.05 8.03 -11.39
N LYS A 169 16.71 8.59 -10.23
CA LYS A 169 16.00 9.86 -10.09
C LYS A 169 14.71 9.93 -10.91
N SER A 170 14.11 8.78 -11.13
CA SER A 170 12.82 8.67 -11.84
C SER A 170 11.71 8.33 -10.86
N ALA A 171 10.54 8.92 -11.04
CA ALA A 171 9.34 8.57 -10.31
C ALA A 171 8.83 7.19 -10.75
N MET A 172 8.36 6.41 -9.82
CA MET A 172 7.77 5.12 -10.09
C MET A 172 6.56 4.88 -9.17
N VAL A 173 5.51 4.33 -9.74
CA VAL A 173 4.37 3.79 -8.98
C VAL A 173 4.78 2.44 -8.41
N VAL A 174 4.47 2.21 -7.13
CA VAL A 174 4.61 0.92 -6.46
C VAL A 174 3.27 0.56 -5.83
N ILE A 175 2.67 -0.52 -6.27
CA ILE A 175 1.35 -0.97 -5.84
C ILE A 175 1.36 -2.43 -5.38
N GLY A 176 0.28 -2.83 -4.74
CA GLY A 176 0.15 -4.14 -4.09
C GLY A 176 0.24 -4.02 -2.57
N PRO A 177 0.25 -5.13 -1.83
CA PRO A 177 0.25 -5.09 -0.36
C PRO A 177 1.45 -4.35 0.24
N ILE A 178 2.55 -4.21 -0.49
CA ILE A 178 3.75 -3.48 -0.07
C ILE A 178 3.52 -1.95 0.00
N SER A 179 2.54 -1.41 -0.74
CA SER A 179 2.22 0.03 -0.73
C SER A 179 1.62 0.50 0.60
N PHE A 180 1.18 -0.42 1.46
CA PHE A 180 0.71 -0.14 2.81
C PHE A 180 1.83 -0.08 3.87
N VAL A 181 3.10 -0.21 3.45
CA VAL A 181 4.24 -0.11 4.36
C VAL A 181 4.52 1.36 4.64
N ASN A 182 4.22 1.81 5.86
CA ASN A 182 4.31 3.19 6.27
C ASN A 182 5.75 3.67 6.50
N HIS A 183 5.90 4.98 6.62
CA HIS A 183 7.16 5.62 6.98
C HIS A 183 7.47 5.48 8.47
N ASP A 184 8.77 5.31 8.76
CA ASP A 184 9.33 5.64 10.06
C ASP A 184 10.70 6.31 9.89
N CYS A 185 11.03 7.29 10.74
CA CYS A 185 12.32 7.98 10.74
C CYS A 185 13.48 7.07 11.20
N SER A 186 13.17 5.93 11.84
CA SER A 186 14.12 4.87 12.21
C SER A 186 13.58 3.51 11.74
N PRO A 187 13.41 3.30 10.43
CA PRO A 187 12.67 2.18 9.88
C PRO A 187 13.32 0.84 10.21
N ASN A 188 12.56 -0.25 10.07
CA ASN A 188 13.06 -1.61 10.23
C ASN A 188 13.24 -2.35 8.90
N CYS A 189 12.79 -1.78 7.79
CA CYS A 189 12.90 -2.34 6.45
C CYS A 189 13.42 -1.32 5.43
N ARG A 190 13.79 -1.83 4.26
CA ARG A 190 14.06 -1.05 3.05
C ARG A 190 13.48 -1.74 1.83
N PHE A 191 13.09 -0.97 0.82
CA PHE A 191 12.74 -1.51 -0.50
C PHE A 191 13.93 -2.13 -1.21
N VAL A 192 13.65 -3.20 -1.96
CA VAL A 192 14.60 -3.83 -2.87
C VAL A 192 13.92 -4.10 -4.20
N VAL A 193 14.61 -3.75 -5.28
CA VAL A 193 14.14 -4.06 -6.64
C VAL A 193 14.36 -5.56 -6.88
N LEU A 194 13.33 -6.20 -7.42
CA LEU A 194 13.32 -7.60 -7.81
C LEU A 194 13.15 -7.70 -9.34
N PRO A 195 13.43 -8.87 -9.94
CA PRO A 195 13.13 -9.09 -11.36
C PRO A 195 11.67 -8.81 -11.71
N ASN A 196 11.37 -8.64 -12.99
CA ASN A 196 10.03 -8.47 -13.54
C ASN A 196 9.25 -7.26 -12.99
N ASN A 197 9.96 -6.17 -12.72
CA ASN A 197 9.37 -4.94 -12.16
C ASN A 197 8.64 -5.15 -10.82
N LEU A 198 9.13 -6.07 -10.02
CA LEU A 198 8.66 -6.26 -8.67
C LEU A 198 9.52 -5.48 -7.67
N VAL A 199 8.91 -5.15 -6.54
CA VAL A 199 9.56 -4.55 -5.36
C VAL A 199 9.24 -5.42 -4.16
N GLY A 200 10.24 -5.67 -3.34
CA GLY A 200 10.11 -6.40 -2.07
C GLY A 200 10.72 -5.62 -0.92
N LEU A 201 10.71 -6.21 0.26
CA LEU A 201 11.32 -5.66 1.48
C LEU A 201 12.45 -6.53 2.00
N HIS A 202 13.51 -5.86 2.48
CA HIS A 202 14.54 -6.45 3.31
C HIS A 202 14.49 -5.85 4.72
N ALA A 203 14.55 -6.69 5.73
CA ALA A 203 14.74 -6.28 7.11
C ALA A 203 16.13 -5.67 7.29
N ILE A 204 16.22 -4.47 7.85
CA ILE A 204 17.48 -3.80 8.23
C ILE A 204 17.71 -3.81 9.75
N LYS A 205 16.70 -4.24 10.50
CA LYS A 205 16.73 -4.54 11.93
C LYS A 205 16.06 -5.89 12.17
N ALA A 206 16.21 -6.46 13.36
CA ALA A 206 15.40 -7.60 13.80
C ALA A 206 13.95 -7.16 13.96
N ILE A 207 13.03 -7.97 13.47
CA ILE A 207 11.57 -7.74 13.48
C ILE A 207 10.92 -8.91 14.21
N GLN A 208 10.00 -8.62 15.11
CA GLN A 208 9.20 -9.63 15.79
C GLN A 208 7.83 -9.81 15.12
N ALA A 209 7.17 -10.91 15.39
CA ALA A 209 5.77 -11.06 15.01
C ALA A 209 4.94 -10.01 15.76
N GLY A 210 4.08 -9.29 15.02
CA GLY A 210 3.28 -8.17 15.51
C GLY A 210 3.89 -6.80 15.25
N ASP A 211 5.19 -6.71 14.95
CA ASP A 211 5.82 -5.42 14.63
C ASP A 211 5.29 -4.84 13.31
N GLU A 212 5.09 -3.52 13.29
CA GLU A 212 4.82 -2.79 12.05
C GLU A 212 6.06 -2.81 11.16
N LEU A 213 5.88 -3.13 9.88
CA LEU A 213 6.91 -3.01 8.86
C LEU A 213 6.97 -1.57 8.38
N THR A 214 8.13 -0.95 8.45
CA THR A 214 8.31 0.47 8.11
C THR A 214 9.51 0.68 7.22
N ILE A 215 9.44 1.72 6.38
CA ILE A 215 10.52 2.18 5.50
C ILE A 215 10.75 3.68 5.68
N SER A 216 11.83 4.22 5.15
CA SER A 216 11.99 5.66 5.02
C SER A 216 11.40 6.14 3.69
N TYR A 217 10.52 7.16 3.73
CA TYR A 217 10.02 7.85 2.53
C TYR A 217 10.96 8.97 2.07
N GLY A 218 11.99 9.29 2.89
CA GLY A 218 12.95 10.35 2.64
C GLY A 218 12.93 11.42 3.74
N GLU A 219 13.94 12.31 3.71
CA GLU A 219 14.17 13.29 4.79
C GLU A 219 13.19 14.47 4.78
N ASN A 220 12.49 14.68 3.68
CA ASN A 220 11.62 15.86 3.49
C ASN A 220 10.19 15.49 3.07
N TYR A 221 9.80 14.21 3.14
CA TYR A 221 8.48 13.77 2.72
C TYR A 221 7.35 14.45 3.52
N PHE A 222 7.52 14.58 4.82
CA PHE A 222 6.59 15.29 5.72
C PHE A 222 7.03 16.73 5.99
N GLY A 223 7.44 17.45 4.95
CA GLY A 223 8.00 18.80 5.03
C GLY A 223 9.48 18.79 5.42
N ARG A 224 10.11 19.98 5.40
CA ARG A 224 11.55 20.12 5.66
C ARG A 224 11.96 19.38 6.95
N GLU A 225 12.95 18.49 6.85
CA GLU A 225 13.45 17.66 7.97
C GLU A 225 12.33 16.82 8.63
N ASN A 226 11.31 16.46 7.86
CA ASN A 226 10.14 15.71 8.34
C ASN A 226 9.44 16.38 9.56
N LYS A 227 9.37 17.72 9.57
CA LYS A 227 8.80 18.53 10.68
C LYS A 227 7.36 18.19 11.03
N SER A 228 6.60 17.59 10.10
CA SER A 228 5.20 17.20 10.29
C SER A 228 5.02 15.68 10.39
N CYS A 229 6.10 14.92 10.55
CA CYS A 229 6.04 13.46 10.64
C CYS A 229 5.38 12.99 11.94
N GLU A 230 4.43 12.07 11.81
CA GLU A 230 3.67 11.46 12.92
C GLU A 230 4.11 10.01 13.21
N CYS A 231 5.25 9.53 12.70
CA CYS A 231 5.71 8.16 12.93
C CYS A 231 6.01 7.84 14.40
N ALA A 232 6.13 6.55 14.73
CA ALA A 232 6.39 6.10 16.10
C ALA A 232 7.70 6.69 16.67
N THR A 233 8.78 6.66 15.88
CA THR A 233 10.07 7.25 16.29
C THR A 233 9.96 8.75 16.61
N CYS A 234 9.19 9.51 15.84
CA CYS A 234 8.97 10.92 16.11
C CYS A 234 8.11 11.14 17.37
N GLN A 235 7.10 10.33 17.59
CA GLN A 235 6.25 10.37 18.77
C GLN A 235 7.07 10.12 20.04
N ASP A 236 7.83 9.03 20.07
CA ASP A 236 8.65 8.63 21.22
C ASP A 236 9.76 9.65 21.51
N GLY A 237 10.40 10.17 20.45
CA GLY A 237 11.45 11.18 20.53
C GLY A 237 10.93 12.61 20.72
N LYS A 238 9.62 12.85 20.77
CA LYS A 238 9.00 14.19 20.80
C LYS A 238 9.53 15.10 19.69
N LYS A 239 9.66 14.54 18.48
CA LYS A 239 10.11 15.20 17.25
C LYS A 239 8.96 15.31 16.25
N GLY A 240 9.24 15.77 15.04
CA GLY A 240 8.23 15.89 13.99
C GLY A 240 7.01 16.68 14.45
N ALA A 241 5.81 16.18 14.20
CA ALA A 241 4.54 16.79 14.63
C ALA A 241 4.39 16.86 16.16
N PHE A 242 5.13 16.04 16.92
CA PHE A 242 5.08 15.97 18.38
C PHE A 242 6.07 16.91 19.08
N LYS A 243 6.87 17.68 18.33
CA LYS A 243 7.76 18.69 18.90
C LYS A 243 6.92 19.76 19.58
N LYS A 244 7.12 19.95 20.91
CA LYS A 244 6.47 21.06 21.64
C LYS A 244 6.91 22.38 21.02
N ARG A 245 5.95 23.17 20.51
CA ARG A 245 6.22 24.53 20.02
C ARG A 245 6.67 25.40 21.19
N GLY A 246 7.81 26.03 21.04
CA GLY A 246 8.27 27.05 21.98
C GLY A 246 7.26 28.21 22.02
N ARG A 247 7.12 28.85 23.18
CA ARG A 247 6.25 30.01 23.40
C ARG A 247 6.73 31.21 22.55
N GLY A 248 6.52 31.20 21.21
CA GLY A 248 6.99 32.29 20.34
C GLY A 248 6.95 32.04 18.84
N GLU A 249 6.73 30.83 18.38
CA GLU A 249 6.62 30.55 16.94
C GLU A 249 5.22 30.93 16.43
N ARG A 250 5.14 32.06 15.71
CA ARG A 250 3.91 32.49 14.98
C ARG A 250 3.62 31.45 13.88
N ARG A 251 2.32 31.20 13.65
CA ARG A 251 1.85 30.44 12.49
C ARG A 251 2.21 31.23 11.24
N ASP A 252 3.16 30.74 10.45
CA ASP A 252 3.22 31.10 9.04
C ASP A 252 1.98 30.48 8.40
N ARG A 253 1.06 31.35 7.99
CA ARG A 253 -0.09 31.00 7.15
C ARG A 253 0.39 31.17 5.71
N ASP A 254 0.61 30.07 5.05
CA ASP A 254 0.66 29.99 3.60
C ASP A 254 -0.61 29.26 3.11
#